data_7eb344a4cd7dbe8ff26a9f78fab044fd
#
_entry.id   7eb344a4cd7dbe8ff26a9f78fab044fd
#
_cell.length_a   1.000
_cell.length_b   1.000
_cell.length_c   1.000
_cell.angle_alpha   90.00
_cell.angle_beta   90.00
_cell.angle_gamma   90.00
#
_symmetry.space_group_name_H-M   'P 1'
#
loop_
_entity.id
_entity.type
_entity.pdbx_description
1 polymer ?
#
loop_
_entity_poly.entity_id
_entity_poly.type
_entity_poly.pdbx_seq_one_letter_code
_entity_poly.pdbx_strand_id
1 'polypeptide(L)'
;ILLDGSDELKVLSPQMGGFYVAASSEDEPFVSEGQIVDVNHTLCLLESMKVFTELSLSDYKNPDGESLYLSDVKYKVTRIIAEDQNTVNQGDLLFVMQPIDA
;
A
#
# COMPACT_ATOMS: atom_id res chain seq x y z
N ILE A 1 10.95 2.19 12.60
CA ILE A 1 9.69 2.31 13.35
C ILE A 1 9.48 1.06 14.17
N LEU A 2 9.40 1.24 15.46
CA LEU A 2 9.09 0.14 16.36
C LEU A 2 7.59 0.13 16.59
N LEU A 3 6.93 -0.86 16.02
CA LEU A 3 5.51 -1.07 16.24
C LEU A 3 5.36 -2.39 16.96
N ASP A 4 4.56 -2.41 18.01
CA ASP A 4 4.23 -3.70 18.59
C ASP A 4 3.21 -4.40 17.68
N GLY A 5 3.00 -5.69 17.91
CA GLY A 5 2.15 -6.48 17.02
C GLY A 5 0.68 -6.10 17.02
N SER A 6 0.28 -5.20 17.92
CA SER A 6 -1.11 -4.75 18.01
C SER A 6 -1.36 -3.47 17.24
N ASP A 7 -0.30 -2.77 16.81
CA ASP A 7 -0.45 -1.50 16.12
C ASP A 7 -0.84 -1.69 14.68
N GLU A 8 -1.77 -0.87 14.22
CA GLU A 8 -2.16 -0.84 12.82
C GLU A 8 -1.37 0.23 12.08
N LEU A 9 -0.94 -0.12 10.87
CA LEU A 9 -0.28 0.81 9.97
C LEU A 9 -1.30 1.32 8.99
N LYS A 10 -1.33 2.64 8.82
CA LYS A 10 -2.20 3.27 7.83
C LYS A 10 -1.37 3.64 6.62
N VAL A 11 -1.70 3.05 5.48
CA VAL A 11 -1.00 3.33 4.22
C VAL A 11 -1.79 4.41 3.50
N LEU A 12 -1.20 5.59 3.40
CA LEU A 12 -1.86 6.76 2.83
C LEU A 12 -1.39 6.97 1.40
N SER A 13 -2.26 7.57 0.58
CA SER A 13 -1.90 7.84 -0.80
C SER A 13 -0.83 8.94 -0.86
N PRO A 14 0.28 8.71 -1.59
CA PRO A 14 1.33 9.72 -1.70
C PRO A 14 0.98 10.83 -2.70
N GLN A 15 -0.06 10.66 -3.48
CA GLN A 15 -0.43 11.59 -4.53
C GLN A 15 -1.90 11.48 -4.85
N MET A 16 -2.43 12.48 -5.56
CA MET A 16 -3.78 12.41 -6.10
C MET A 16 -3.76 11.55 -7.36
N GLY A 17 -4.81 10.75 -7.58
CA GLY A 17 -4.93 9.96 -8.79
C GLY A 17 -6.03 8.93 -8.70
N GLY A 18 -6.21 8.19 -9.78
CA GLY A 18 -7.12 7.06 -9.82
C GLY A 18 -6.51 5.87 -9.10
N PHE A 19 -7.30 5.21 -8.27
CA PHE A 19 -6.85 4.05 -7.50
C PHE A 19 -7.32 2.78 -8.20
N TYR A 20 -6.40 1.86 -8.46
CA TYR A 20 -6.71 0.58 -9.12
C TYR A 20 -6.15 -0.58 -8.31
N VAL A 21 -7.01 -1.55 -8.00
CA VAL A 21 -6.59 -2.72 -7.22
C VAL A 21 -5.91 -3.80 -8.05
N ALA A 22 -6.00 -3.68 -9.38
CA ALA A 22 -5.46 -4.69 -10.30
C ALA A 22 -4.89 -4.01 -11.53
N ALA A 23 -4.09 -4.74 -12.30
CA ALA A 23 -3.50 -4.23 -13.53
C ALA A 23 -4.55 -3.97 -14.61
N SER A 24 -5.63 -4.74 -14.60
CA SER A 24 -6.76 -4.55 -15.50
C SER A 24 -8.02 -5.10 -14.84
N SER A 25 -9.17 -4.83 -15.44
CA SER A 25 -10.45 -5.31 -14.91
C SER A 25 -10.58 -6.84 -14.96
N GLU A 26 -9.74 -7.50 -15.74
CA GLU A 26 -9.77 -8.96 -15.89
C GLU A 26 -8.71 -9.65 -15.05
N ASP A 27 -7.81 -8.89 -14.43
CA ASP A 27 -6.75 -9.45 -13.60
C ASP A 27 -7.19 -9.53 -12.15
N GLU A 28 -6.55 -10.44 -11.41
CA GLU A 28 -6.79 -10.52 -9.98
C GLU A 28 -6.19 -9.29 -9.28
N PRO A 29 -6.77 -8.89 -8.15
CA PRO A 29 -6.20 -7.80 -7.36
C PRO A 29 -4.75 -8.10 -6.95
N PHE A 30 -3.93 -7.05 -6.83
CA PHE A 30 -2.56 -7.21 -6.37
C PHE A 30 -2.50 -7.77 -4.97
N VAL A 31 -3.46 -7.42 -4.12
CA VAL A 31 -3.54 -7.92 -2.75
C VAL A 31 -4.99 -8.19 -2.37
N SER A 32 -5.16 -9.08 -1.39
CA SER A 32 -6.46 -9.38 -0.81
C SER A 32 -6.39 -9.15 0.70
N GLU A 33 -7.53 -8.86 1.32
CA GLU A 33 -7.57 -8.75 2.77
C GLU A 33 -7.16 -10.08 3.39
N GLY A 34 -6.29 -10.01 4.38
CA GLY A 34 -5.73 -11.17 5.03
C GLY A 34 -4.41 -11.67 4.45
N GLN A 35 -4.01 -11.16 3.30
CA GLN A 35 -2.77 -11.58 2.66
C GLN A 35 -1.55 -11.01 3.36
N ILE A 36 -0.49 -11.79 3.41
CA ILE A 36 0.79 -11.36 3.99
C ILE A 36 1.73 -11.03 2.85
N VAL A 37 2.34 -9.85 2.91
CA VAL A 37 3.20 -9.33 1.84
C VAL A 37 4.49 -8.78 2.44
N ASP A 38 5.52 -8.69 1.60
CA ASP A 38 6.74 -7.97 1.96
C ASP A 38 6.66 -6.52 1.46
N VAL A 39 7.70 -5.73 1.75
CA VAL A 39 7.68 -4.30 1.41
C VAL A 39 7.76 -4.03 -0.08
N ASN A 40 8.19 -5.00 -0.88
CA ASN A 40 8.33 -4.82 -2.33
C ASN A 40 7.13 -5.29 -3.12
N HIS A 41 6.16 -5.88 -2.46
CA HIS A 41 4.95 -6.37 -3.12
C HIS A 41 4.09 -5.21 -3.61
N THR A 42 3.69 -5.23 -4.87
CA THR A 42 2.82 -4.19 -5.42
C THR A 42 1.45 -4.26 -4.74
N LEU A 43 0.99 -3.14 -4.20
CA LEU A 43 -0.30 -3.06 -3.50
C LEU A 43 -1.42 -2.57 -4.41
N CYS A 44 -1.11 -1.63 -5.28
CA CYS A 44 -2.11 -1.01 -6.16
C CYS A 44 -1.41 -0.22 -7.26
N LEU A 45 -2.20 0.31 -8.18
CA LEU A 45 -1.74 1.30 -9.14
C LEU A 45 -2.40 2.64 -8.82
N LEU A 46 -1.64 3.70 -8.99
CA LEU A 46 -2.16 5.06 -8.95
C LEU A 46 -1.95 5.67 -10.34
N GLU A 47 -3.01 6.24 -10.90
CA GLU A 47 -2.97 6.81 -12.23
C GLU A 47 -3.13 8.32 -12.16
N SER A 48 -2.23 9.04 -12.81
CA SER A 48 -2.30 10.49 -12.95
C SER A 48 -1.88 10.84 -14.36
N MET A 49 -2.73 11.55 -15.06
CA MET A 49 -2.46 12.00 -16.43
C MET A 49 -2.04 10.86 -17.35
N LYS A 50 -2.74 9.72 -17.22
CA LYS A 50 -2.51 8.50 -18.01
C LYS A 50 -1.19 7.79 -17.71
N VAL A 51 -0.51 8.18 -16.64
CA VAL A 51 0.68 7.50 -16.14
C VAL A 51 0.29 6.65 -14.96
N PHE A 52 0.55 5.34 -15.05
CA PHE A 52 0.26 4.39 -13.97
C PHE A 52 1.53 4.13 -13.18
N THR A 53 1.43 4.27 -11.88
CA THR A 53 2.56 4.04 -10.95
C THR A 53 2.19 2.92 -10.00
N GLU A 54 3.06 1.91 -9.89
CA GLU A 54 2.88 0.86 -8.90
C GLU A 54 3.29 1.38 -7.53
N LEU A 55 2.49 1.05 -6.53
CA LEU A 55 2.75 1.45 -5.16
C LEU A 55 3.07 0.23 -4.31
N SER A 56 4.14 0.32 -3.54
CA SER A 56 4.51 -0.69 -2.56
C SER A 56 4.98 0.01 -1.29
N LEU A 57 5.11 -0.74 -0.19
CA LEU A 57 5.58 -0.14 1.06
C LEU A 57 7.00 0.39 0.93
N SER A 58 7.82 -0.19 0.05
CA SER A 58 9.19 0.27 -0.17
C SER A 58 9.27 1.66 -0.77
N ASP A 59 8.17 2.19 -1.31
CA ASP A 59 8.14 3.55 -1.85
C ASP A 59 8.05 4.63 -0.76
N TYR A 60 7.74 4.24 0.47
CA TYR A 60 7.58 5.19 1.57
C TYR A 60 8.92 5.39 2.26
N LYS A 61 9.44 6.61 2.17
CA LYS A 61 10.75 6.94 2.70
C LYS A 61 10.67 8.24 3.48
N ASN A 62 11.55 8.37 4.47
CA ASN A 62 11.69 9.63 5.19
C ASN A 62 12.51 10.62 4.36
N PRO A 63 12.65 11.90 4.80
CA PRO A 63 13.42 12.89 4.03
C PRO A 63 14.87 12.50 3.79
N ASP A 64 15.43 11.62 4.61
CA ASP A 64 16.83 11.17 4.43
C ASP A 64 16.94 10.02 3.42
N GLY A 65 15.82 9.57 2.86
CA GLY A 65 15.81 8.49 1.90
C GLY A 65 15.75 7.11 2.50
N GLU A 66 15.60 7.00 3.82
CA GLU A 66 15.48 5.72 4.48
C GLU A 66 14.04 5.22 4.43
N SER A 67 13.90 3.91 4.27
CA SER A 67 12.60 3.27 4.22
C SER A 67 11.85 3.43 5.55
N LEU A 68 10.57 3.78 5.47
CA LEU A 68 9.72 3.89 6.67
C LEU A 68 9.32 2.52 7.20
N TYR A 69 9.37 1.49 6.37
CA TYR A 69 8.96 0.14 6.76
C TYR A 69 10.16 -0.79 6.73
N LEU A 70 10.23 -1.67 7.72
CA LEU A 70 11.35 -2.58 7.87
C LEU A 70 11.30 -3.64 6.75
N SER A 71 12.41 -3.81 6.02
CA SER A 71 12.46 -4.69 4.86
C SER A 71 12.45 -6.18 5.23
N ASP A 72 12.81 -6.51 6.46
CA ASP A 72 12.84 -7.90 6.93
C ASP A 72 11.57 -8.30 7.68
N VAL A 73 10.56 -7.42 7.70
CA VAL A 73 9.28 -7.68 8.34
C VAL A 73 8.23 -7.93 7.28
N LYS A 74 7.33 -8.86 7.54
CA LYS A 74 6.17 -9.09 6.69
C LYS A 74 4.99 -8.30 7.23
N TYR A 75 4.06 -7.99 6.35
CA TYR A 75 2.89 -7.18 6.70
C TYR A 75 1.63 -7.88 6.23
N LYS A 76 0.63 -7.90 7.09
CA LYS A 76 -0.68 -8.45 6.74
C LYS A 76 -1.59 -7.32 6.29
N VAL A 77 -2.24 -7.49 5.15
CA VAL A 77 -3.23 -6.54 4.65
C VAL A 77 -4.51 -6.81 5.43
N THR A 78 -4.80 -5.99 6.44
CA THR A 78 -5.98 -6.22 7.28
C THR A 78 -7.23 -5.68 6.63
N ARG A 79 -7.14 -4.53 5.93
CA ARG A 79 -8.29 -3.94 5.26
C ARG A 79 -7.84 -3.18 4.02
N ILE A 80 -8.66 -3.24 2.99
CA ILE A 80 -8.51 -2.42 1.78
C ILE A 80 -9.61 -1.37 1.86
N ILE A 81 -9.22 -0.11 2.05
CA ILE A 81 -10.17 0.98 2.32
C ILE A 81 -10.60 1.69 1.05
N ALA A 82 -9.63 2.02 0.17
CA ALA A 82 -9.93 2.74 -1.07
C ALA A 82 -10.69 1.83 -2.03
N GLU A 83 -11.58 2.41 -2.80
CA GLU A 83 -12.39 1.68 -3.76
C GLU A 83 -11.76 1.71 -5.13
N ASP A 84 -11.80 0.57 -5.81
CA ASP A 84 -11.26 0.41 -7.15
C ASP A 84 -11.87 1.42 -8.12
N GLN A 85 -11.01 2.04 -8.92
CA GLN A 85 -11.37 2.99 -9.97
C GLN A 85 -11.91 4.33 -9.45
N ASN A 86 -11.84 4.57 -8.16
CA ASN A 86 -12.19 5.87 -7.60
C ASN A 86 -10.96 6.76 -7.51
N THR A 87 -11.18 8.07 -7.53
CA THR A 87 -10.10 9.03 -7.33
C THR A 87 -9.79 9.16 -5.85
N VAL A 88 -8.50 9.17 -5.52
CA VAL A 88 -8.03 9.43 -4.16
C VAL A 88 -7.18 10.70 -4.19
N ASN A 89 -7.12 11.37 -3.04
CA ASN A 89 -6.29 12.55 -2.84
C ASN A 89 -5.05 12.19 -2.03
N GLN A 90 -4.04 13.04 -2.10
CA GLN A 90 -2.87 12.86 -1.25
C GLN A 90 -3.30 12.80 0.21
N GLY A 91 -2.84 11.80 0.93
CA GLY A 91 -3.17 11.61 2.33
C GLY A 91 -4.41 10.76 2.59
N ASP A 92 -5.14 10.38 1.56
CA ASP A 92 -6.30 9.49 1.73
C ASP A 92 -5.84 8.11 2.16
N LEU A 93 -6.61 7.47 3.03
CA LEU A 93 -6.29 6.13 3.52
C LEU A 93 -6.60 5.10 2.44
N LEU A 94 -5.59 4.31 2.09
CA LEU A 94 -5.72 3.26 1.07
C LEU A 94 -5.86 1.88 1.70
N PHE A 95 -4.97 1.56 2.62
CA PHE A 95 -4.92 0.23 3.24
C PHE A 95 -4.65 0.36 4.73
N VAL A 96 -5.12 -0.62 5.47
CA VAL A 96 -4.70 -0.82 6.86
C VAL A 96 -3.93 -2.13 6.90
N MET A 97 -2.76 -2.10 7.49
CA MET A 97 -1.86 -3.25 7.54
C MET A 97 -1.36 -3.46 8.96
N GLN A 98 -0.83 -4.64 9.21
CA GLN A 98 -0.31 -4.99 10.52
C GLN A 98 1.02 -5.72 10.34
N PRO A 99 2.08 -5.31 11.06
CA PRO A 99 3.34 -6.03 10.99
C PRO A 99 3.19 -7.41 11.61
N ILE A 100 3.84 -8.38 10.99
CA ILE A 100 3.80 -9.77 11.42
C ILE A 100 5.22 -10.17 11.82
N ASP A 101 5.36 -10.66 13.02
CA ASP A 101 6.63 -11.23 13.46
C ASP A 101 6.77 -12.61 12.82
N ALA A 102 7.87 -12.80 12.13
CA ALA A 102 8.15 -14.07 11.50
C ALA A 102 8.75 -15.04 12.51
#